data_01bc02e8bf6b8f272f859946342341e0
#
_entry.id   01bc02e8bf6b8f272f859946342341e0
#
_cell.length_a   1.000
_cell.length_b   1.000
_cell.length_c   1.000
_cell.angle_alpha   90.00
_cell.angle_beta   90.00
_cell.angle_gamma   90.00
#
_symmetry.space_group_name_H-M   'P 1'
#
loop_
_entity.id
_entity.type
_entity.pdbx_description
1 polymer ?
#
loop_
_entity_poly.entity_id
_entity_poly.type
_entity_poly.pdbx_seq_one_letter_code
_entity_poly.pdbx_strand_id
1 'polypeptide(L)'
;MKNRLAIILTALLTLCLTSCGKVNEIGITSTSIVSLSPVGLRGMNGVFAVGIHNPTFSFTIRNVQGVVYHKGQAIIDFSADDFTVNKKSDDVYQIKGNATLCQGVSLISALGLLKDLNAESYSVDISGTVYAKGLHKTIKRKGLPLSSLMD
;
A
#
# COMPACT_ATOMS: atom_id res chain seq x y z
N MET A 1 1.20 -4.42 15.16
CA MET A 1 1.32 -3.50 14.04
C MET A 1 2.06 -4.05 12.83
N LYS A 2 3.11 -4.81 13.06
CA LYS A 2 4.02 -5.27 12.00
C LYS A 2 3.47 -6.41 11.12
N ASN A 3 2.45 -7.15 11.58
CA ASN A 3 2.12 -8.44 10.97
C ASN A 3 1.09 -8.41 9.85
N ARG A 4 0.22 -7.40 9.76
CA ARG A 4 -0.92 -7.46 8.83
C ARG A 4 -0.64 -6.78 7.48
N LEU A 5 0.13 -5.72 7.46
CA LEU A 5 0.65 -5.19 6.19
C LEU A 5 1.64 -6.18 5.56
N ALA A 6 2.42 -6.87 6.41
CA ALA A 6 3.25 -8.00 6.01
C ALA A 6 2.40 -9.18 5.50
N ILE A 7 1.25 -9.47 6.10
CA ILE A 7 0.33 -10.52 5.66
C ILE A 7 -0.29 -10.18 4.30
N ILE A 8 -0.61 -8.92 4.03
CA ILE A 8 -1.13 -8.48 2.73
C ILE A 8 -0.05 -8.56 1.67
N LEU A 9 1.17 -8.11 1.97
CA LEU A 9 2.29 -8.20 1.04
C LEU A 9 2.75 -9.66 0.86
N THR A 10 2.73 -10.47 1.91
CA THR A 10 3.04 -11.91 1.84
C THR A 10 1.92 -12.71 1.20
N ALA A 11 0.65 -12.40 1.46
CA ALA A 11 -0.48 -12.99 0.72
C ALA A 11 -0.43 -12.60 -0.76
N LEU A 12 0.02 -11.39 -1.07
CA LEU A 12 0.27 -10.91 -2.43
C LEU A 12 1.38 -11.75 -3.10
N LEU A 13 2.40 -12.10 -2.36
CA LEU A 13 3.58 -12.80 -2.85
C LEU A 13 3.42 -14.32 -2.85
N THR A 14 2.75 -14.91 -1.86
CA THR A 14 2.54 -16.37 -1.77
C THR A 14 1.61 -16.91 -2.83
N LEU A 15 0.66 -16.12 -3.30
CA LEU A 15 -0.20 -16.49 -4.45
C LEU A 15 0.57 -16.54 -5.78
N CYS A 16 1.78 -15.97 -5.85
CA CYS A 16 2.59 -15.95 -7.07
C CYS A 16 3.61 -17.09 -7.16
N LEU A 17 3.95 -17.76 -6.06
CA LEU A 17 5.21 -18.52 -5.98
C LEU A 17 5.04 -19.81 -5.15
N THR A 18 4.15 -20.69 -5.56
CA THR A 18 3.91 -21.98 -4.93
C THR A 18 5.11 -22.95 -4.96
N SER A 19 6.30 -22.52 -5.38
CA SER A 19 7.47 -23.40 -5.54
C SER A 19 8.71 -23.03 -4.70
N CYS A 20 8.69 -21.98 -3.85
CA CYS A 20 9.84 -21.62 -3.02
C CYS A 20 9.44 -21.42 -1.56
N GLY A 21 9.86 -22.33 -0.68
CA GLY A 21 9.55 -22.31 0.76
C GLY A 21 10.03 -21.08 1.55
N LYS A 22 10.77 -20.15 0.93
CA LYS A 22 11.26 -18.92 1.56
C LYS A 22 10.42 -17.66 1.26
N VAL A 23 9.43 -17.74 0.41
CA VAL A 23 8.59 -16.60 0.06
C VAL A 23 7.74 -16.14 1.25
N ASN A 24 7.36 -17.07 2.10
CA ASN A 24 6.61 -16.78 3.34
C ASN A 24 7.44 -16.00 4.38
N GLU A 25 8.75 -15.89 4.19
CA GLU A 25 9.66 -15.16 5.07
C GLU A 25 9.82 -13.68 4.65
N ILE A 26 9.29 -13.29 3.47
CA ILE A 26 9.31 -11.89 3.05
C ILE A 26 8.35 -11.11 3.95
N GLY A 27 8.85 -10.03 4.53
CA GLY A 27 8.07 -9.25 5.47
C GLY A 27 8.43 -7.77 5.50
N ILE A 28 7.48 -6.96 5.96
CA ILE A 28 7.74 -5.55 6.26
C ILE A 28 8.31 -5.47 7.68
N THR A 29 9.45 -4.83 7.80
CA THR A 29 10.18 -4.66 9.07
C THR A 29 9.93 -3.31 9.71
N SER A 30 9.66 -2.29 8.89
CA SER A 30 9.36 -0.93 9.38
C SER A 30 8.55 -0.14 8.37
N THR A 31 7.80 0.85 8.87
CA THR A 31 7.12 1.84 8.03
C THR A 31 7.21 3.20 8.71
N SER A 32 7.50 4.24 7.94
CA SER A 32 7.47 5.63 8.41
C SER A 32 7.13 6.60 7.28
N ILE A 33 6.61 7.75 7.66
CA ILE A 33 6.36 8.86 6.74
C ILE A 33 7.60 9.74 6.74
N VAL A 34 8.24 9.92 5.58
CA VAL A 34 9.40 10.79 5.41
C VAL A 34 8.97 12.22 5.16
N SER A 35 8.00 12.41 4.28
CA SER A 35 7.46 13.73 3.97
C SER A 35 6.03 13.66 3.45
N LEU A 36 5.27 14.73 3.68
CA LEU A 36 3.96 14.98 3.09
C LEU A 36 3.93 16.40 2.55
N SER A 37 3.46 16.58 1.33
CA SER A 37 3.38 17.88 0.67
C SER A 37 2.02 18.03 -0.02
N PRO A 38 1.24 19.06 0.31
CA PRO A 38 -0.02 19.31 -0.37
C PRO A 38 0.22 19.70 -1.83
N VAL A 39 -0.68 19.28 -2.71
CA VAL A 39 -0.69 19.59 -4.14
C VAL A 39 -2.05 20.18 -4.50
N GLY A 40 -2.11 21.48 -4.64
CA GLY A 40 -3.36 22.20 -4.82
C GLY A 40 -4.30 22.03 -3.62
N LEU A 41 -5.60 22.14 -3.88
CA LEU A 41 -6.65 22.02 -2.85
C LEU A 41 -7.19 20.59 -2.67
N ARG A 42 -6.75 19.66 -3.49
CA ARG A 42 -7.36 18.32 -3.55
C ARG A 42 -6.35 17.19 -3.50
N GLY A 43 -5.06 17.49 -3.55
CA GLY A 43 -4.01 16.49 -3.66
C GLY A 43 -2.98 16.54 -2.54
N MET A 44 -2.27 15.44 -2.38
CA MET A 44 -1.14 15.30 -1.46
C MET A 44 -0.12 14.34 -2.07
N ASN A 45 1.14 14.74 -2.05
CA ASN A 45 2.26 13.85 -2.33
C ASN A 45 2.89 13.40 -1.01
N GLY A 46 3.32 12.16 -0.96
CA GLY A 46 4.02 11.60 0.19
C GLY A 46 5.24 10.80 -0.21
N VAL A 47 6.21 10.75 0.69
CA VAL A 47 7.33 9.82 0.63
C VAL A 47 7.26 8.94 1.88
N PHE A 48 7.24 7.65 1.68
CA PHE A 48 7.15 6.63 2.73
C PHE A 48 8.43 5.81 2.74
N ALA A 49 9.01 5.60 3.90
CA ALA A 49 10.12 4.66 4.07
C ALA A 49 9.56 3.33 4.55
N VAL A 50 9.79 2.27 3.78
CA VAL A 50 9.32 0.91 4.06
C VAL A 50 10.51 -0.02 4.14
N GLY A 51 10.76 -0.57 5.31
CA GLY A 51 11.75 -1.62 5.51
C GLY A 51 11.19 -2.97 5.06
N ILE A 52 11.93 -3.70 4.23
CA ILE A 52 11.53 -5.00 3.71
C ILE A 52 12.64 -6.01 3.91
N HIS A 53 12.32 -7.10 4.60
CA HIS A 53 13.14 -8.30 4.65
C HIS A 53 12.79 -9.20 3.46
N ASN A 54 13.76 -9.45 2.59
CA ASN A 54 13.60 -10.34 1.44
C ASN A 54 14.72 -11.39 1.39
N PRO A 55 14.50 -12.61 1.87
CA PRO A 55 15.50 -13.68 1.81
C PRO A 55 15.55 -14.39 0.44
N THR A 56 14.80 -13.92 -0.55
CA THR A 56 14.62 -14.60 -1.84
C THR A 56 15.26 -13.85 -3.01
N PHE A 57 14.62 -13.87 -4.15
CA PHE A 57 15.03 -13.15 -5.39
C PHE A 57 14.48 -11.73 -5.42
N SER A 58 15.03 -10.89 -6.29
CA SER A 58 14.50 -9.54 -6.50
C SER A 58 13.15 -9.58 -7.23
N PHE A 59 12.30 -8.64 -6.86
CA PHE A 59 11.01 -8.43 -7.52
C PHE A 59 10.68 -6.94 -7.60
N THR A 60 9.86 -6.57 -8.57
CA THR A 60 9.40 -5.19 -8.76
C THR A 60 7.90 -5.13 -8.56
N ILE A 61 7.45 -4.15 -7.79
CA ILE A 61 6.03 -3.84 -7.63
C ILE A 61 5.71 -2.63 -8.48
N ARG A 62 4.68 -2.74 -9.32
CA ARG A 62 4.25 -1.71 -10.27
C ARG A 62 2.75 -1.47 -10.21
N ASN A 63 2.35 -0.30 -10.71
CA ASN A 63 0.94 0.06 -10.87
C ASN A 63 0.14 -0.07 -9.56
N VAL A 64 0.75 0.33 -8.44
CA VAL A 64 0.04 0.37 -7.16
C VAL A 64 -0.94 1.52 -7.19
N GLN A 65 -2.21 1.19 -7.00
CA GLN A 65 -3.30 2.16 -6.94
C GLN A 65 -4.45 1.64 -6.09
N GLY A 66 -5.22 2.54 -5.55
CA GLY A 66 -6.37 2.16 -4.75
C GLY A 66 -7.31 3.31 -4.45
N VAL A 67 -8.39 2.97 -3.78
CA VAL A 67 -9.44 3.90 -3.38
C VAL A 67 -9.78 3.68 -1.92
N VAL A 68 -9.84 4.74 -1.15
CA VAL A 68 -10.34 4.72 0.23
C VAL A 68 -11.81 5.09 0.22
N TYR A 69 -12.62 4.28 0.87
CA TYR A 69 -14.06 4.48 1.05
C TYR A 69 -14.37 4.80 2.52
N HIS A 70 -15.33 5.67 2.72
CA HIS A 70 -15.96 5.89 4.02
C HIS A 70 -17.47 5.58 3.89
N LYS A 71 -17.93 4.58 4.64
CA LYS A 71 -19.33 4.11 4.57
C LYS A 71 -19.84 3.86 3.14
N GLY A 72 -18.97 3.28 2.29
CA GLY A 72 -19.29 2.95 0.90
C GLY A 72 -19.11 4.09 -0.11
N GLN A 73 -18.79 5.30 0.33
CA GLN A 73 -18.51 6.43 -0.55
C GLN A 73 -17.00 6.55 -0.79
N ALA A 74 -16.57 6.60 -2.05
CA ALA A 74 -15.18 6.86 -2.41
C ALA A 74 -14.77 8.27 -2.00
N ILE A 75 -13.68 8.40 -1.24
CA ILE A 75 -13.21 9.68 -0.72
C ILE A 75 -11.80 10.05 -1.21
N ILE A 76 -10.92 9.09 -1.37
CA ILE A 76 -9.52 9.31 -1.78
C ILE A 76 -9.12 8.27 -2.82
N ASP A 77 -8.59 8.74 -3.95
CA ASP A 77 -7.81 7.94 -4.89
C ASP A 77 -6.34 8.07 -4.54
N PHE A 78 -5.61 6.96 -4.52
CA PHE A 78 -4.16 6.98 -4.28
C PHE A 78 -3.40 6.09 -5.24
N SER A 79 -2.14 6.41 -5.45
CA SER A 79 -1.20 5.58 -6.19
C SER A 79 0.21 5.71 -5.60
N ALA A 80 1.07 4.75 -5.94
CA ALA A 80 2.47 4.78 -5.57
C ALA A 80 3.36 4.50 -6.79
N ASP A 81 4.57 5.06 -6.76
CA ASP A 81 5.57 4.80 -7.79
C ASP A 81 6.03 3.34 -7.75
N ASP A 82 6.49 2.86 -8.89
CA ASP A 82 7.11 1.55 -9.00
C ASP A 82 8.38 1.47 -8.14
N PHE A 83 8.61 0.33 -7.52
CA PHE A 83 9.84 0.09 -6.77
C PHE A 83 10.29 -1.36 -6.86
N THR A 84 11.61 -1.56 -6.76
CA THR A 84 12.23 -2.88 -6.82
C THR A 84 12.80 -3.26 -5.47
N VAL A 85 12.44 -4.43 -5.00
CA VAL A 85 12.99 -5.04 -3.79
C VAL A 85 14.17 -5.93 -4.17
N ASN A 86 15.33 -5.66 -3.58
CA ASN A 86 16.57 -6.38 -3.85
C ASN A 86 16.52 -7.83 -3.32
N LYS A 87 17.22 -8.73 -4.01
CA LYS A 87 17.37 -10.12 -3.56
C LYS A 87 18.19 -10.19 -2.26
N LYS A 88 17.82 -11.08 -1.35
CA LYS A 88 18.55 -11.38 -0.13
C LYS A 88 18.96 -10.12 0.63
N SER A 89 17.99 -9.24 0.88
CA SER A 89 18.21 -7.91 1.45
C SER A 89 17.31 -7.62 2.65
N ASP A 90 17.81 -6.73 3.49
CA ASP A 90 17.09 -6.07 4.58
C ASP A 90 17.23 -4.56 4.38
N ASP A 91 16.57 -4.04 3.35
CA ASP A 91 16.70 -2.64 2.94
C ASP A 91 15.49 -1.82 3.30
N VAL A 92 15.68 -0.50 3.41
CA VAL A 92 14.62 0.48 3.54
C VAL A 92 14.43 1.19 2.19
N TYR A 93 13.23 1.09 1.64
CA TYR A 93 12.87 1.68 0.35
C TYR A 93 12.07 2.96 0.56
N GLN A 94 12.46 4.02 -0.13
CA GLN A 94 11.67 5.24 -0.19
C GLN A 94 10.68 5.14 -1.35
N ILE A 95 9.40 5.07 -1.03
CA ILE A 95 8.31 4.93 -1.99
C ILE A 95 7.55 6.24 -2.04
N LYS A 96 7.51 6.84 -3.23
CA LYS A 96 6.70 8.03 -3.47
C LYS A 96 5.27 7.63 -3.79
N GLY A 97 4.33 8.37 -3.26
CA GLY A 97 2.92 8.18 -3.53
C GLY A 97 2.18 9.50 -3.66
N ASN A 98 1.03 9.44 -4.25
CA ASN A 98 0.12 10.58 -4.32
C ASN A 98 -1.30 10.13 -3.95
N ALA A 99 -2.05 11.07 -3.38
CA ALA A 99 -3.44 10.90 -3.04
C ALA A 99 -4.22 12.12 -3.53
N THR A 100 -5.44 11.89 -4.01
CA THR A 100 -6.34 12.94 -4.50
C THR A 100 -7.74 12.69 -3.99
N LEU A 101 -8.43 13.75 -3.57
CA LEU A 101 -9.84 13.66 -3.19
C LEU A 101 -10.69 13.30 -4.41
N CYS A 102 -11.57 12.32 -4.26
CA CYS A 102 -12.52 11.91 -5.29
C CYS A 102 -13.47 13.06 -5.65
N GLN A 103 -14.06 13.00 -6.83
CA GLN A 103 -15.06 13.99 -7.26
C GLN A 103 -16.23 14.07 -6.27
N GLY A 104 -16.67 15.29 -6.00
CA GLY A 104 -17.75 15.54 -5.04
C GLY A 104 -17.34 15.57 -3.56
N VAL A 105 -16.11 15.21 -3.24
CA VAL A 105 -15.55 15.32 -1.89
C VAL A 105 -14.83 16.66 -1.74
N SER A 106 -15.29 17.49 -0.80
CA SER A 106 -14.61 18.75 -0.48
C SER A 106 -13.48 18.53 0.54
N LEU A 107 -12.48 19.41 0.55
CA LEU A 107 -11.44 19.40 1.55
C LEU A 107 -11.99 19.51 2.98
N ILE A 108 -13.02 20.34 3.17
CA ILE A 108 -13.67 20.52 4.48
C ILE A 108 -14.35 19.22 4.93
N SER A 109 -15.04 18.55 4.01
CA SER A 109 -15.65 17.24 4.29
C SER A 109 -14.58 16.19 4.64
N ALA A 110 -13.48 16.13 3.89
CA ALA A 110 -12.37 15.22 4.15
C ALA A 110 -11.71 15.47 5.51
N LEU A 111 -11.47 16.74 5.86
CA LEU A 111 -10.95 17.10 7.18
C LEU A 111 -11.92 16.77 8.33
N GLY A 112 -13.20 16.91 8.08
CA GLY A 112 -14.25 16.47 9.03
C GLY A 112 -14.21 14.97 9.27
N LEU A 113 -14.02 14.17 8.23
CA LEU A 113 -13.89 12.72 8.31
C LEU A 113 -12.62 12.30 9.06
N LEU A 114 -11.51 13.04 8.90
CA LEU A 114 -10.26 12.78 9.61
C LEU A 114 -10.35 13.04 11.11
N LYS A 115 -11.29 13.87 11.57
CA LYS A 115 -11.54 14.08 13.02
C LYS A 115 -12.23 12.88 13.66
N ASP A 116 -12.98 12.13 12.88
CA ASP A 116 -13.76 10.97 13.35
C ASP A 116 -13.13 9.67 12.82
N LEU A 117 -11.84 9.47 13.14
CA LEU A 117 -11.05 8.31 12.70
C LEU A 117 -11.53 7.01 13.37
N ASN A 118 -12.77 6.66 13.17
CA ASN A 118 -13.21 5.29 13.41
C ASN A 118 -12.78 4.42 12.22
N ALA A 119 -11.63 3.76 12.37
CA ALA A 119 -11.05 2.92 11.32
C ALA A 119 -12.01 1.82 10.79
N GLU A 120 -13.01 1.45 11.58
CA GLU A 120 -14.05 0.49 11.19
C GLU A 120 -15.00 1.04 10.11
N SER A 121 -15.13 2.37 10.01
CA SER A 121 -15.97 3.02 8.99
C SER A 121 -15.31 3.14 7.63
N TYR A 122 -14.02 2.79 7.52
CA TYR A 122 -13.23 2.92 6.31
C TYR A 122 -12.87 1.58 5.71
N SER A 123 -12.91 1.50 4.39
CA SER A 123 -12.43 0.36 3.62
C SER A 123 -11.54 0.82 2.48
N VAL A 124 -10.69 -0.08 2.01
CA VAL A 124 -9.71 0.21 0.96
C VAL A 124 -9.80 -0.85 -0.14
N ASP A 125 -9.91 -0.40 -1.37
CA ASP A 125 -9.62 -1.21 -2.55
C ASP A 125 -8.19 -0.91 -2.99
N ILE A 126 -7.39 -1.93 -3.22
CA ILE A 126 -6.00 -1.78 -3.65
C ILE A 126 -5.67 -2.79 -4.75
N SER A 127 -4.87 -2.37 -5.70
CA SER A 127 -4.30 -3.23 -6.73
C SER A 127 -2.84 -2.91 -6.99
N GLY A 128 -2.09 -3.89 -7.47
CA GLY A 128 -0.70 -3.75 -7.87
C GLY A 128 -0.27 -4.97 -8.68
N THR A 129 0.84 -4.85 -9.40
CA THR A 129 1.41 -5.93 -10.20
C THR A 129 2.82 -6.25 -9.72
N VAL A 130 3.07 -7.50 -9.40
CA VAL A 130 4.38 -8.01 -9.02
C VAL A 130 5.05 -8.65 -10.22
N TYR A 131 6.28 -8.22 -10.50
CA TYR A 131 7.15 -8.76 -11.55
C TYR A 131 8.35 -9.46 -10.93
N ALA A 132 8.56 -10.72 -11.26
CA ALA A 132 9.70 -11.48 -10.79
C ALA A 132 10.11 -12.54 -11.81
N LYS A 133 11.40 -12.64 -12.10
CA LYS A 133 11.97 -13.68 -13.01
C LYS A 133 11.27 -13.79 -14.37
N GLY A 134 10.89 -12.65 -14.99
CA GLY A 134 10.18 -12.62 -16.27
C GLY A 134 8.69 -12.93 -16.21
N LEU A 135 8.17 -13.22 -15.03
CA LEU A 135 6.74 -13.45 -14.79
C LEU A 135 6.12 -12.24 -14.09
N HIS A 136 4.83 -12.05 -14.26
CA HIS A 136 4.09 -11.03 -13.54
C HIS A 136 2.72 -11.52 -13.10
N LYS A 137 2.22 -10.93 -12.03
CA LYS A 137 0.87 -11.19 -11.54
C LYS A 137 0.27 -9.91 -10.97
N THR A 138 -0.91 -9.54 -11.46
CA THR A 138 -1.71 -8.45 -10.90
C THR A 138 -2.58 -8.98 -9.77
N ILE A 139 -2.55 -8.28 -8.65
CA ILE A 139 -3.28 -8.61 -7.45
C ILE A 139 -4.23 -7.48 -7.15
N LYS A 140 -5.48 -7.83 -6.88
CA LYS A 140 -6.54 -6.90 -6.49
C LYS A 140 -7.17 -7.37 -5.20
N ARG A 141 -7.36 -6.44 -4.26
CA ARG A 141 -8.10 -6.66 -3.02
C ARG A 141 -9.14 -5.57 -2.90
N LYS A 142 -10.35 -5.94 -2.56
CA LYS A 142 -11.49 -5.02 -2.38
C LYS A 142 -12.04 -5.10 -0.99
N GLY A 143 -12.51 -3.96 -0.47
CA GLY A 143 -13.22 -3.90 0.79
C GLY A 143 -12.37 -4.27 2.01
N LEU A 144 -11.05 -4.05 1.95
CA LEU A 144 -10.19 -4.27 3.11
C LEU A 144 -10.53 -3.25 4.20
N PRO A 145 -10.92 -3.68 5.41
CA PRO A 145 -11.12 -2.74 6.51
C PRO A 145 -9.84 -1.98 6.81
N LEU A 146 -9.91 -0.65 6.94
CA LEU A 146 -8.74 0.16 7.26
C LEU A 146 -8.13 -0.26 8.62
N SER A 147 -8.97 -0.68 9.55
CA SER A 147 -8.53 -1.24 10.84
C SER A 147 -7.56 -2.42 10.67
N SER A 148 -7.73 -3.23 9.64
CA SER A 148 -6.83 -4.36 9.36
C SER A 148 -5.48 -3.96 8.79
N LEU A 149 -5.33 -2.72 8.32
CA LEU A 149 -4.09 -2.16 7.78
C LEU A 149 -3.30 -1.36 8.82
N MET A 150 -3.94 -0.97 9.91
CA MET A 150 -3.37 -0.12 10.98
C MET A 150 -2.86 -0.91 12.18
N ASP A 151 -3.17 -2.20 12.26
CA ASP A 151 -2.75 -3.09 13.37
C ASP A 151 -1.34 -3.68 13.15
#